data_1d956c6132da68115746167a9af42a07
#
_entry.id   1d956c6132da68115746167a9af42a07
#
_cell.length_a   1.000
_cell.length_b   1.000
_cell.length_c   1.000
_cell.angle_alpha   90.00
_cell.angle_beta   90.00
_cell.angle_gamma   90.00
#
_symmetry.space_group_name_H-M   'P 1'
#
loop_
_entity.id
_entity.type
_entity.pdbx_description
1 polymer ?
#
loop_
_entity_poly.entity_id
_entity_poly.type
_entity_poly.pdbx_seq_one_letter_code
_entity_poly.pdbx_strand_id
1 'polypeptide(L)'
;DANFGLDGPVSMRTALSYGLTDRWMLSIGRSNLLDNLDVITKWRFYERDGNLPLALAVTAGIAFNTDMPAIVDRGAGDADNIQLMAQVVANTQVLDGRLGLGLVPSYVHNSAIFAVDRQHTITLGTYAHFELNPMWGLFVEYAPTLEGYQGILLPGESGRSHDSLSLGATLSTGGHDFYLFATNNTRLNAAQYLV
;
A
#
# COMPACT_ATOMS: atom_id res chain seq x y z
N ASP A 1 22.03 -12.85 6.49
CA ASP A 1 20.94 -13.54 7.17
C ASP A 1 20.75 -14.93 6.60
N ALA A 2 20.99 -15.97 7.43
CA ALA A 2 20.99 -17.37 6.98
C ALA A 2 19.57 -17.89 6.65
N ASN A 3 18.52 -17.18 7.06
CA ASN A 3 17.11 -17.62 6.98
C ASN A 3 16.24 -16.72 6.08
N PHE A 4 16.82 -16.06 5.09
CA PHE A 4 16.10 -15.20 4.14
C PHE A 4 15.21 -14.13 4.80
N GLY A 5 15.62 -13.61 5.97
CA GLY A 5 14.84 -12.61 6.70
C GLY A 5 13.73 -13.19 7.60
N LEU A 6 13.59 -14.50 7.71
CA LEU A 6 12.55 -15.14 8.55
C LEU A 6 12.84 -15.01 10.06
N ASP A 7 14.04 -14.63 10.43
CA ASP A 7 14.51 -14.41 11.81
C ASP A 7 14.59 -12.91 12.19
N GLY A 8 14.14 -12.02 11.29
CA GLY A 8 14.07 -10.59 11.54
C GLY A 8 12.87 -10.17 12.40
N PRO A 9 12.79 -8.88 12.78
CA PRO A 9 11.63 -8.35 13.48
C PRO A 9 10.38 -8.50 12.63
N VAL A 10 9.30 -9.01 13.23
CA VAL A 10 8.01 -9.18 12.56
C VAL A 10 7.29 -7.84 12.49
N SER A 11 6.98 -7.40 11.27
CA SER A 11 6.05 -6.30 11.04
C SER A 11 4.62 -6.86 10.90
N MET A 12 3.68 -6.29 11.65
CA MET A 12 2.29 -6.74 11.68
C MET A 12 1.35 -5.55 11.53
N ARG A 13 0.33 -5.72 10.71
CA ARG A 13 -0.79 -4.79 10.61
C ARG A 13 -2.11 -5.53 10.77
N THR A 14 -2.97 -5.02 11.65
CA THR A 14 -4.36 -5.47 11.81
C THR A 14 -5.28 -4.37 11.28
N ALA A 15 -6.26 -4.72 10.48
CA ALA A 15 -7.24 -3.78 9.96
C ALA A 15 -8.64 -4.37 9.97
N LEU A 16 -9.62 -3.50 10.19
CA LEU A 16 -11.04 -3.78 10.04
C LEU A 16 -11.59 -2.91 8.93
N SER A 17 -12.21 -3.53 7.92
CA SER A 17 -12.82 -2.84 6.80
C SER A 17 -14.33 -3.13 6.77
N TYR A 18 -15.12 -2.10 6.50
CA TYR A 18 -16.57 -2.18 6.41
C TYR A 18 -17.10 -1.48 5.15
N GLY A 19 -17.91 -2.19 4.38
CA GLY A 19 -18.64 -1.63 3.24
C GLY A 19 -19.84 -0.82 3.73
N LEU A 20 -19.78 0.51 3.60
CA LEU A 20 -20.90 1.40 3.91
C LEU A 20 -22.00 1.28 2.84
N THR A 21 -21.60 1.05 1.61
CA THR A 21 -22.46 0.77 0.46
C THR A 21 -21.70 -0.18 -0.49
N ASP A 22 -22.32 -0.63 -1.59
CA ASP A 22 -21.68 -1.43 -2.64
C ASP A 22 -20.48 -0.73 -3.30
N ARG A 23 -20.36 0.58 -3.11
CA ARG A 23 -19.33 1.41 -3.74
C ARG A 23 -18.41 2.14 -2.75
N TRP A 24 -18.75 2.13 -1.46
CA TRP A 24 -18.01 2.89 -0.45
C TRP A 24 -17.59 2.02 0.72
N MET A 25 -16.31 2.02 1.02
CA MET A 25 -15.68 1.27 2.11
C MET A 25 -14.94 2.22 3.04
N LEU A 26 -15.01 1.93 4.33
CA LEU A 26 -14.17 2.52 5.39
C LEU A 26 -13.30 1.43 6.00
N SER A 27 -12.04 1.75 6.29
CA SER A 27 -11.10 0.86 6.96
C SER A 27 -10.39 1.59 8.09
N ILE A 28 -10.19 0.91 9.21
CA ILE A 28 -9.36 1.38 10.31
C ILE A 28 -8.30 0.31 10.54
N GLY A 29 -7.04 0.71 10.61
CA GLY A 29 -5.90 -0.18 10.75
C GLY A 29 -4.90 0.30 11.77
N ARG A 30 -4.12 -0.64 12.33
CA ARG A 30 -2.97 -0.38 13.19
C ARG A 30 -1.81 -1.26 12.78
N SER A 31 -0.63 -0.68 12.66
CA SER A 31 0.64 -1.34 12.39
C SER A 31 1.58 -1.16 13.58
N ASN A 32 2.35 -2.20 13.92
CA ASN A 32 3.37 -2.11 14.95
C ASN A 32 4.62 -1.32 14.50
N LEU A 33 4.73 -0.97 13.23
CA LEU A 33 5.79 -0.10 12.75
C LEU A 33 5.42 1.36 13.04
N LEU A 34 6.18 2.05 13.90
CA LEU A 34 5.94 3.40 14.41
C LEU A 34 4.60 3.56 15.16
N ASP A 35 4.05 2.46 15.64
CA ASP A 35 2.69 2.38 16.24
C ASP A 35 1.67 3.20 15.44
N ASN A 36 1.63 2.94 14.14
CA ASN A 36 0.84 3.71 13.20
C ASN A 36 -0.63 3.30 13.25
N LEU A 37 -1.52 4.27 13.45
CA LEU A 37 -2.97 4.13 13.35
C LEU A 37 -3.43 4.81 12.07
N ASP A 38 -4.16 4.10 11.22
CA ASP A 38 -4.68 4.65 9.96
C ASP A 38 -6.20 4.53 9.83
N VAL A 39 -6.80 5.52 9.16
CA VAL A 39 -8.19 5.51 8.70
C VAL A 39 -8.19 5.76 7.21
N ILE A 40 -8.77 4.84 6.45
CA ILE A 40 -8.77 4.85 4.99
C ILE A 40 -10.19 4.72 4.49
N THR A 41 -10.56 5.53 3.51
CA THR A 41 -11.82 5.42 2.77
C THR A 41 -11.54 5.13 1.30
N LYS A 42 -12.38 4.30 0.67
CA LYS A 42 -12.34 4.00 -0.75
C LYS A 42 -13.72 4.14 -1.34
N TRP A 43 -13.84 4.92 -2.42
CA TRP A 43 -15.08 5.12 -3.15
C TRP A 43 -14.90 4.78 -4.62
N ARG A 44 -15.66 3.75 -5.09
CA ARG A 44 -15.75 3.38 -6.50
C ARG A 44 -16.81 4.26 -7.17
N PHE A 45 -16.36 5.23 -7.95
CA PHE A 45 -17.25 6.23 -8.56
C PHE A 45 -17.65 5.87 -9.99
N TYR A 46 -16.92 4.96 -10.64
CA TYR A 46 -17.22 4.53 -12.00
C TYR A 46 -16.99 3.03 -12.17
N GLU A 47 -17.88 2.39 -12.90
CA GLU A 47 -17.78 0.99 -13.29
C GLU A 47 -18.47 0.82 -14.64
N ARG A 48 -17.79 0.15 -15.55
CA ARG A 48 -18.29 -0.21 -16.87
C ARG A 48 -18.00 -1.67 -17.13
N ASP A 49 -19.05 -2.43 -17.45
CA ASP A 49 -18.95 -3.80 -17.91
C ASP A 49 -18.76 -3.88 -19.43
N GLY A 50 -18.47 -5.06 -19.94
CA GLY A 50 -18.35 -5.35 -21.37
C GLY A 50 -16.99 -5.94 -21.75
N ASN A 51 -16.64 -5.86 -23.04
CA ASN A 51 -15.42 -6.50 -23.56
C ASN A 51 -14.10 -5.93 -22.97
N LEU A 52 -14.15 -4.70 -22.50
CA LEU A 52 -13.06 -4.08 -21.73
C LEU A 52 -13.67 -3.45 -20.46
N PRO A 53 -13.88 -4.24 -19.40
CA PRO A 53 -14.40 -3.72 -18.15
C PRO A 53 -13.44 -2.70 -17.56
N LEU A 54 -13.97 -1.65 -16.94
CA LEU A 54 -13.18 -0.60 -16.30
C LEU A 54 -13.84 -0.19 -15.00
N ALA A 55 -13.08 -0.25 -13.91
CA ALA A 55 -13.49 0.28 -12.63
C ALA A 55 -12.54 1.41 -12.19
N LEU A 56 -13.13 2.53 -11.74
CA LEU A 56 -12.38 3.66 -11.20
C LEU A 56 -12.81 3.93 -9.75
N ALA A 57 -11.83 4.10 -8.90
CA ALA A 57 -12.04 4.44 -7.50
C ALA A 57 -11.05 5.52 -7.04
N VAL A 58 -11.42 6.24 -6.00
CA VAL A 58 -10.50 7.07 -5.22
C VAL A 58 -10.35 6.45 -3.84
N THR A 59 -9.13 6.51 -3.31
CA THR A 59 -8.81 6.16 -1.94
C THR A 59 -8.20 7.39 -1.28
N ALA A 60 -8.61 7.69 -0.06
CA ALA A 60 -8.00 8.73 0.76
C ALA A 60 -7.81 8.20 2.18
N GLY A 61 -6.79 8.66 2.87
CA GLY A 61 -6.49 8.20 4.22
C GLY A 61 -5.69 9.20 5.01
N ILE A 62 -5.78 9.01 6.32
CA ILE A 62 -4.98 9.69 7.33
C ILE A 62 -4.31 8.66 8.21
N ALA A 63 -3.04 8.87 8.53
CA ALA A 63 -2.27 8.00 9.40
C ALA A 63 -1.61 8.82 10.51
N PHE A 64 -1.64 8.29 11.72
CA PHE A 64 -1.06 8.87 12.93
C PHE A 64 0.07 7.95 13.40
N ASN A 65 1.27 8.50 13.58
CA ASN A 65 2.44 7.76 14.05
C ASN A 65 2.66 8.07 15.53
N THR A 66 2.13 7.23 16.41
CA THR A 66 2.05 7.52 17.85
C THR A 66 3.38 7.37 18.58
N ASP A 67 4.36 6.65 18.03
CA ASP A 67 5.72 6.52 18.57
C ASP A 67 6.63 7.69 18.19
N MET A 68 6.30 8.48 17.16
CA MET A 68 7.14 9.57 16.67
C MET A 68 7.46 10.64 17.72
N PRO A 69 6.53 11.05 18.60
CA PRO A 69 6.84 12.00 19.66
C PRO A 69 8.04 11.60 20.54
N ALA A 70 8.14 10.31 20.86
CA ALA A 70 9.23 9.80 21.68
C ALA A 70 10.56 9.64 20.91
N ILE A 71 10.51 9.43 19.58
CA ILE A 71 11.67 9.16 18.74
C ILE A 71 12.39 10.47 18.37
N VAL A 72 11.64 11.53 18.07
CA VAL A 72 12.19 12.80 17.53
C VAL A 72 11.91 14.01 18.42
N ASP A 73 11.57 13.81 19.69
CA ASP A 73 11.25 14.85 20.68
C ASP A 73 10.16 15.82 20.18
N ARG A 74 9.06 15.27 19.69
CA ARG A 74 7.95 15.99 19.08
C ARG A 74 6.72 15.87 19.96
N GLY A 75 5.88 16.91 20.04
CA GLY A 75 4.63 16.88 20.81
C GLY A 75 3.65 15.82 20.28
N ALA A 76 2.93 15.11 21.14
CA ALA A 76 1.98 14.08 20.74
C ALA A 76 0.87 14.58 19.79
N GLY A 77 0.45 15.85 19.95
CA GLY A 77 -0.53 16.52 19.09
C GLY A 77 0.05 17.26 17.89
N ASP A 78 1.34 17.08 17.61
CA ASP A 78 1.99 17.78 16.51
C ASP A 78 1.46 17.26 15.16
N ALA A 79 1.15 18.18 14.27
CA ALA A 79 0.69 17.86 12.92
C ALA A 79 1.73 17.11 12.09
N ASP A 80 3.02 17.18 12.47
CA ASP A 80 4.10 16.45 11.82
C ASP A 80 4.11 14.94 12.15
N ASN A 81 3.29 14.48 13.08
CA ASN A 81 3.03 13.05 13.32
C ASN A 81 1.98 12.47 12.38
N ILE A 82 1.35 13.32 11.57
CA ILE A 82 0.23 12.96 10.69
C ILE A 82 0.72 12.84 9.25
N GLN A 83 0.32 11.77 8.59
CA GLN A 83 0.48 11.59 7.15
C GLN A 83 -0.89 11.57 6.48
N LEU A 84 -1.01 12.22 5.32
CA LEU A 84 -2.21 12.16 4.49
C LEU A 84 -1.88 11.43 3.19
N MET A 85 -2.80 10.61 2.69
CA MET A 85 -2.63 9.93 1.42
C MET A 85 -3.87 10.06 0.53
N ALA A 86 -3.64 10.09 -0.78
CA ALA A 86 -4.68 10.01 -1.79
C ALA A 86 -4.22 9.15 -2.96
N GLN A 87 -5.13 8.35 -3.52
CA GLN A 87 -4.86 7.50 -4.67
C GLN A 87 -6.06 7.53 -5.62
N VAL A 88 -5.78 7.47 -6.91
CA VAL A 88 -6.78 7.10 -7.93
C VAL A 88 -6.48 5.69 -8.37
N VAL A 89 -7.47 4.82 -8.37
CA VAL A 89 -7.32 3.41 -8.73
C VAL A 89 -8.09 3.16 -10.02
N ALA A 90 -7.41 2.72 -11.05
CA ALA A 90 -8.00 2.31 -12.32
C ALA A 90 -7.70 0.82 -12.56
N ASN A 91 -8.75 0.02 -12.71
CA ASN A 91 -8.65 -1.43 -12.89
C ASN A 91 -9.37 -1.86 -14.16
N THR A 92 -8.78 -2.81 -14.88
CA THR A 92 -9.41 -3.50 -15.99
C THR A 92 -9.12 -4.99 -15.94
N GLN A 93 -9.92 -5.78 -16.62
CA GLN A 93 -9.72 -7.21 -16.82
C GLN A 93 -9.69 -7.52 -18.32
N VAL A 94 -8.76 -8.36 -18.73
CA VAL A 94 -8.59 -8.82 -20.10
C VAL A 94 -8.40 -10.34 -20.12
N LEU A 95 -8.30 -10.95 -21.30
CA LEU A 95 -8.19 -12.41 -21.47
C LEU A 95 -9.32 -13.16 -20.77
N ASP A 96 -10.56 -12.77 -21.07
CA ASP A 96 -11.78 -13.34 -20.46
C ASP A 96 -11.79 -13.31 -18.92
N GLY A 97 -11.28 -12.20 -18.36
CA GLY A 97 -11.21 -11.97 -16.92
C GLY A 97 -9.98 -12.56 -16.22
N ARG A 98 -9.17 -13.34 -16.93
CA ARG A 98 -8.00 -14.02 -16.33
C ARG A 98 -6.82 -13.10 -16.02
N LEU A 99 -6.71 -11.95 -16.67
CA LEU A 99 -5.65 -10.98 -16.40
C LEU A 99 -6.25 -9.66 -15.94
N GLY A 100 -6.10 -9.38 -14.65
CA GLY A 100 -6.38 -8.09 -14.03
C GLY A 100 -5.17 -7.16 -14.18
N LEU A 101 -5.41 -5.94 -14.59
CA LEU A 101 -4.40 -4.88 -14.69
C LEU A 101 -4.87 -3.66 -13.90
N GLY A 102 -3.94 -2.99 -13.23
CA GLY A 102 -4.25 -1.77 -12.50
C GLY A 102 -3.19 -0.70 -12.63
N LEU A 103 -3.66 0.54 -12.51
CA LEU A 103 -2.86 1.76 -12.47
C LEU A 103 -3.30 2.58 -11.25
N VAL A 104 -2.34 3.01 -10.43
CA VAL A 104 -2.62 3.64 -9.14
C VAL A 104 -1.69 4.84 -8.91
N PRO A 105 -1.92 5.99 -9.58
CA PRO A 105 -1.26 7.22 -9.19
C PRO A 105 -1.62 7.57 -7.74
N SER A 106 -0.60 7.92 -6.95
CA SER A 106 -0.71 8.12 -5.52
C SER A 106 0.05 9.35 -5.07
N TYR A 107 -0.45 10.00 -4.04
CA TYR A 107 0.17 11.13 -3.36
C TYR A 107 0.19 10.89 -1.86
N VAL A 108 1.34 11.14 -1.23
CA VAL A 108 1.49 11.12 0.23
C VAL A 108 2.04 12.47 0.68
N HIS A 109 1.33 13.13 1.57
CA HIS A 109 1.79 14.32 2.29
C HIS A 109 2.47 13.89 3.58
N ASN A 110 3.55 14.57 3.94
CA ASN A 110 4.41 14.28 5.08
C ASN A 110 5.00 12.86 5.00
N SER A 111 5.51 12.51 3.83
CA SER A 111 6.03 11.17 3.53
C SER A 111 7.28 10.82 4.33
N ALA A 112 8.19 11.77 4.55
CA ALA A 112 9.40 11.62 5.36
C ALA A 112 9.12 11.98 6.82
N ILE A 113 8.41 11.13 7.54
CA ILE A 113 7.93 11.40 8.91
C ILE A 113 9.05 11.76 9.92
N PHE A 114 10.29 11.36 9.65
CA PHE A 114 11.45 11.69 10.48
C PHE A 114 12.13 13.03 10.10
N ALA A 115 11.75 13.63 8.98
CA ALA A 115 12.34 14.88 8.52
C ALA A 115 11.83 16.07 9.35
N VAL A 116 12.65 17.12 9.45
CA VAL A 116 12.27 18.39 10.07
C VAL A 116 11.25 19.11 9.20
N ASP A 117 11.49 19.12 7.89
CA ASP A 117 10.59 19.72 6.92
C ASP A 117 9.64 18.66 6.34
N ARG A 118 8.36 19.00 6.21
CA ARG A 118 7.37 18.11 5.58
C ARG A 118 7.73 17.85 4.13
N GLN A 119 7.85 16.60 3.80
CA GLN A 119 8.08 16.11 2.45
C GLN A 119 6.77 15.62 1.83
N HIS A 120 6.78 15.42 0.54
CA HIS A 120 5.71 14.71 -0.16
C HIS A 120 6.30 13.63 -1.06
N THR A 121 5.46 12.70 -1.49
CA THR A 121 5.84 11.65 -2.44
C THR A 121 4.71 11.44 -3.44
N ILE A 122 5.07 11.39 -4.71
CA ILE A 122 4.18 10.99 -5.82
C ILE A 122 4.69 9.68 -6.38
N THR A 123 3.84 8.67 -6.42
CA THR A 123 4.15 7.37 -7.00
C THR A 123 3.17 6.98 -8.08
N LEU A 124 3.58 6.10 -8.98
CA LEU A 124 2.72 5.50 -10.00
C LEU A 124 2.70 3.99 -9.81
N GLY A 125 1.82 3.51 -8.95
CA GLY A 125 1.62 2.07 -8.76
C GLY A 125 1.03 1.42 -10.01
N THR A 126 1.57 0.27 -10.36
CA THR A 126 1.05 -0.61 -11.41
C THR A 126 0.97 -2.02 -10.88
N TYR A 127 -0.03 -2.78 -11.28
CA TYR A 127 -0.08 -4.20 -10.96
C TYR A 127 -0.65 -5.02 -12.11
N ALA A 128 -0.25 -6.29 -12.13
CA ALA A 128 -0.86 -7.33 -12.95
C ALA A 128 -1.14 -8.55 -12.07
N HIS A 129 -2.33 -9.12 -12.19
CA HIS A 129 -2.75 -10.35 -11.54
C HIS A 129 -3.26 -11.34 -12.59
N PHE A 130 -2.65 -12.50 -12.67
CA PHE A 130 -3.01 -13.54 -13.63
C PHE A 130 -3.57 -14.78 -12.93
N GLU A 131 -4.82 -15.13 -13.25
CA GLU A 131 -5.47 -16.34 -12.76
C GLU A 131 -5.00 -17.57 -13.54
N LEU A 132 -4.26 -18.45 -12.90
CA LEU A 132 -3.84 -19.73 -13.45
C LEU A 132 -5.04 -20.69 -13.56
N ASN A 133 -5.86 -20.71 -12.52
CA ASN A 133 -7.09 -21.47 -12.40
C ASN A 133 -7.97 -20.83 -11.28
N PRO A 134 -9.20 -21.31 -11.01
CA PRO A 134 -10.07 -20.70 -10.00
C PRO A 134 -9.51 -20.64 -8.56
N MET A 135 -8.48 -21.42 -8.26
CA MET A 135 -7.85 -21.42 -6.92
C MET A 135 -6.55 -20.61 -6.89
N TRP A 136 -5.76 -20.60 -7.96
CA TRP A 136 -4.42 -20.05 -7.96
C TRP A 136 -4.26 -18.89 -8.92
N GLY A 137 -3.59 -17.84 -8.45
CA GLY A 137 -3.16 -16.71 -9.26
C GLY A 137 -1.70 -16.33 -8.99
N LEU A 138 -1.14 -15.56 -9.89
CA LEU A 138 0.16 -14.91 -9.75
C LEU A 138 -0.02 -13.40 -9.86
N PHE A 139 0.75 -12.63 -9.11
CA PHE A 139 0.71 -11.19 -9.24
C PHE A 139 2.10 -10.57 -9.19
N VAL A 140 2.20 -9.40 -9.77
CA VAL A 140 3.34 -8.50 -9.68
C VAL A 140 2.82 -7.08 -9.47
N GLU A 141 3.49 -6.34 -8.60
CA GLU A 141 3.24 -4.92 -8.34
C GLU A 141 4.55 -4.15 -8.47
N TYR A 142 4.50 -2.99 -9.10
CA TYR A 142 5.62 -2.08 -9.21
C TYR A 142 5.13 -0.65 -9.00
N ALA A 143 5.77 0.08 -8.10
CA ALA A 143 5.41 1.45 -7.77
C ALA A 143 6.68 2.33 -7.75
N PRO A 144 7.06 2.92 -8.89
CA PRO A 144 8.14 3.90 -8.95
C PRO A 144 7.73 5.19 -8.26
N THR A 145 8.68 5.79 -7.56
CA THR A 145 8.58 7.15 -7.05
C THR A 145 8.90 8.12 -8.19
N LEU A 146 7.92 8.94 -8.56
CA LEU A 146 8.06 9.94 -9.62
C LEU A 146 8.62 11.26 -9.10
N GLU A 147 8.26 11.62 -7.87
CA GLU A 147 8.68 12.88 -7.23
C GLU A 147 8.65 12.75 -5.71
N GLY A 148 9.53 13.47 -5.04
CA GLY A 148 9.56 13.63 -3.61
C GLY A 148 10.42 12.61 -2.87
N TYR A 149 10.08 12.36 -1.60
CA TYR A 149 10.85 11.48 -0.73
C TYR A 149 10.64 10.00 -1.11
N GLN A 150 11.73 9.26 -1.18
CA GLN A 150 11.76 7.82 -1.44
C GLN A 150 12.48 7.12 -0.29
N GLY A 151 11.77 6.28 0.44
CA GLY A 151 12.22 5.74 1.73
C GLY A 151 12.58 4.25 1.75
N ILE A 152 12.54 3.55 0.61
CA ILE A 152 12.87 2.13 0.55
C ILE A 152 14.38 1.96 0.45
N LEU A 153 14.99 1.42 1.52
CA LEU A 153 16.41 1.11 1.60
C LEU A 153 16.60 -0.41 1.66
N LEU A 154 17.47 -0.94 0.82
CA LEU A 154 17.82 -2.37 0.87
C LEU A 154 18.93 -2.62 1.90
N PRO A 155 18.92 -3.78 2.60
CA PRO A 155 19.96 -4.16 3.54
C PRO A 155 21.35 -4.14 2.89
N GLY A 156 22.31 -3.48 3.54
CA GLY A 156 23.69 -3.38 3.05
C GLY A 156 23.98 -2.28 2.04
N GLU A 157 22.96 -1.57 1.56
CA GLU A 157 23.10 -0.39 0.70
C GLU A 157 22.87 0.89 1.52
N SER A 158 23.90 1.69 1.70
CA SER A 158 23.78 3.00 2.37
C SER A 158 23.51 4.11 1.35
N GLY A 159 22.46 4.88 1.58
CA GLY A 159 22.20 6.13 0.85
C GLY A 159 21.58 5.97 -0.54
N ARG A 160 21.15 4.75 -0.93
CA ARG A 160 20.42 4.52 -2.18
C ARG A 160 19.01 4.04 -1.86
N SER A 161 18.02 4.76 -2.32
CA SER A 161 16.62 4.37 -2.26
C SER A 161 16.19 3.63 -3.53
N HIS A 162 15.12 2.85 -3.41
CA HIS A 162 14.60 1.99 -4.47
C HIS A 162 13.10 2.18 -4.63
N ASP A 163 12.61 1.87 -5.83
CA ASP A 163 11.19 1.76 -6.10
C ASP A 163 10.61 0.49 -5.45
N SER A 164 9.32 0.52 -5.11
CA SER A 164 8.63 -0.65 -4.55
C SER A 164 8.37 -1.70 -5.63
N LEU A 165 8.75 -2.93 -5.36
CA LEU A 165 8.48 -4.10 -6.19
C LEU A 165 7.98 -5.25 -5.31
N SER A 166 6.87 -5.86 -5.72
CA SER A 166 6.33 -7.07 -5.09
C SER A 166 5.97 -8.09 -6.15
N LEU A 167 6.16 -9.36 -5.84
CA LEU A 167 5.71 -10.48 -6.66
C LEU A 167 5.22 -11.62 -5.78
N GLY A 168 4.20 -12.34 -6.21
CA GLY A 168 3.64 -13.38 -5.38
C GLY A 168 2.60 -14.24 -6.04
N ALA A 169 2.00 -15.10 -5.22
CA ALA A 169 0.91 -15.98 -5.57
C ALA A 169 -0.31 -15.75 -4.67
N THR A 170 -1.48 -15.98 -5.24
CA THR A 170 -2.77 -15.98 -4.52
C THR A 170 -3.34 -17.39 -4.48
N LEU A 171 -4.02 -17.72 -3.38
CA LEU A 171 -4.79 -18.93 -3.22
C LEU A 171 -6.19 -18.57 -2.72
N SER A 172 -7.20 -18.82 -3.54
CA SER A 172 -8.61 -18.62 -3.21
C SER A 172 -9.27 -19.96 -2.87
N THR A 173 -9.95 -20.05 -1.72
CA THR A 173 -10.58 -21.27 -1.22
C THR A 173 -12.09 -21.14 -1.06
N GLY A 174 -12.73 -20.28 -1.85
CA GLY A 174 -14.19 -20.10 -1.86
C GLY A 174 -14.76 -19.29 -0.67
N GLY A 175 -13.94 -18.86 0.26
CA GLY A 175 -14.33 -18.04 1.41
C GLY A 175 -13.17 -17.27 2.00
N HIS A 176 -11.94 -17.62 1.61
CA HIS A 176 -10.72 -16.95 2.07
C HIS A 176 -9.73 -16.83 0.91
N ASP A 177 -9.08 -15.70 0.84
CA ASP A 177 -7.98 -15.42 -0.07
C ASP A 177 -6.69 -15.28 0.71
N PHE A 178 -5.68 -16.04 0.29
CA PHE A 178 -4.35 -16.01 0.87
C PHE A 178 -3.37 -15.42 -0.15
N TYR A 179 -2.43 -14.62 0.34
CA TYR A 179 -1.38 -14.00 -0.45
C TYR A 179 -0.04 -14.39 0.13
N LEU A 180 0.81 -14.99 -0.71
CA LEU A 180 2.20 -15.24 -0.40
C LEU A 180 3.05 -14.45 -1.39
N PHE A 181 3.88 -13.55 -0.90
CA PHE A 181 4.66 -12.68 -1.77
C PHE A 181 6.02 -12.31 -1.17
N ALA A 182 6.93 -11.95 -2.05
CA ALA A 182 8.20 -11.32 -1.74
C ALA A 182 8.15 -9.85 -2.18
N THR A 183 8.70 -8.97 -1.36
CA THR A 183 8.76 -7.53 -1.64
C THR A 183 10.05 -6.94 -1.10
N ASN A 184 10.55 -5.90 -1.74
CA ASN A 184 11.61 -5.05 -1.19
C ASN A 184 11.08 -3.96 -0.24
N ASN A 185 9.75 -3.84 -0.10
CA ASN A 185 9.10 -2.87 0.76
C ASN A 185 8.49 -3.57 1.98
N THR A 186 9.06 -3.33 3.16
CA THR A 186 8.65 -3.95 4.42
C THR A 186 7.54 -3.22 5.15
N ARG A 187 7.02 -2.15 4.57
CA ARG A 187 6.03 -1.27 5.20
C ARG A 187 4.61 -1.72 4.87
N LEU A 188 3.70 -1.60 5.82
CA LEU A 188 2.43 -2.31 5.80
C LEU A 188 1.19 -1.46 5.56
N ASN A 189 1.24 -0.15 5.74
CA ASN A 189 0.10 0.71 5.43
C ASN A 189 0.37 1.62 4.24
N ALA A 190 -0.70 2.15 3.64
CA ALA A 190 -0.60 2.93 2.42
C ALA A 190 0.29 4.18 2.56
N ALA A 191 0.24 4.88 3.70
CA ALA A 191 1.10 6.04 3.95
C ALA A 191 2.58 5.66 4.14
N GLN A 192 2.87 4.42 4.43
CA GLN A 192 4.22 3.91 4.65
C GLN A 192 4.81 3.22 3.41
N TYR A 193 4.04 2.37 2.70
CA TYR A 193 4.58 1.62 1.55
C TYR A 193 4.66 2.44 0.25
N LEU A 194 3.95 3.56 0.18
CA LEU A 194 4.02 4.48 -0.97
C LEU A 194 5.25 5.42 -0.92
N VAL A 195 6.13 5.23 0.06
CA VAL A 195 7.24 6.17 0.32
C VAL A 195 8.59 5.51 0.12
#